data_f0179dc938ca39b5dd74fcb6db6847a6
#
_entry.id   f0179dc938ca39b5dd74fcb6db6847a6
#
_cell.length_a   1.000
_cell.length_b   1.000
_cell.length_c   1.000
_cell.angle_alpha   90.00
_cell.angle_beta   90.00
_cell.angle_gamma   90.00
#
_symmetry.space_group_name_H-M   'P 1'
#
loop_
_entity.id
_entity.type
_entity.pdbx_description
1 polymer ?
#
loop_
_entity_poly.entity_id
_entity_poly.type
_entity_poly.pdbx_seq_one_letter_code
_entity_poly.pdbx_strand_id
1 'polypeptide(L)'
;MAYLNAIYYTDNGPSHGPGFPPVIFIHGFFMDSRMFKKQIHYLQDKYRIICMDIRGFGRSHCAKSKFTLYDIADDIIKLADHLKLTKFVICGMSMGGYIALRACLRYRERVCGLILIGSQAERDNEETVQNYYFLSKSWGDINIRNNIIEQLLPIIIGKNERDQDSWRVTWGSYDNEIIKNAMHAMLTRDEIIQQIKHITIPVLVIHGEQDLGIPVEAAIKLRAN
;
A
#
# COMPACT_ATOMS: atom_id res chain seq x y z
N MET A 1 -3.56 18.83 -3.66
CA MET A 1 -4.59 17.91 -3.17
C MET A 1 -5.68 17.84 -4.21
N ALA A 2 -5.99 16.68 -4.72
CA ALA A 2 -6.96 16.53 -5.80
C ALA A 2 -7.68 15.17 -5.74
N TYR A 3 -8.70 15.04 -6.58
CA TYR A 3 -9.43 13.79 -6.79
C TYR A 3 -9.42 13.43 -8.27
N LEU A 4 -9.21 12.15 -8.54
CA LEU A 4 -9.56 11.53 -9.81
C LEU A 4 -10.77 10.63 -9.55
N ASN A 5 -11.95 11.05 -9.97
CA ASN A 5 -13.20 10.41 -9.59
C ASN A 5 -13.31 10.28 -8.05
N ALA A 6 -13.31 9.04 -7.55
CA ALA A 6 -13.40 8.74 -6.12
C ALA A 6 -12.02 8.58 -5.43
N ILE A 7 -10.93 8.64 -6.16
CA ILE A 7 -9.57 8.44 -5.64
C ILE A 7 -8.94 9.77 -5.28
N TYR A 8 -8.62 9.93 -4.01
CA TYR A 8 -7.87 11.07 -3.50
C TYR A 8 -6.36 10.88 -3.71
N TYR A 9 -5.67 11.93 -4.08
CA TYR A 9 -4.21 11.95 -4.17
C TYR A 9 -3.62 13.31 -3.83
N THR A 10 -2.36 13.31 -3.47
CA THR A 10 -1.52 14.51 -3.38
C THR A 10 -0.43 14.45 -4.45
N ASP A 11 -0.05 15.59 -4.99
CA ASP A 11 1.01 15.76 -5.97
C ASP A 11 1.75 17.05 -5.62
N ASN A 12 3.07 17.00 -5.46
CA ASN A 12 3.89 18.18 -5.19
C ASN A 12 4.26 18.95 -6.47
N GLY A 13 3.75 18.51 -7.62
CA GLY A 13 4.03 19.14 -8.91
C GLY A 13 5.29 18.63 -9.61
N PRO A 14 5.69 19.25 -10.71
CA PRO A 14 6.86 18.85 -11.48
C PRO A 14 8.12 18.80 -10.60
N SER A 15 8.98 17.80 -10.83
CA SER A 15 10.26 17.72 -10.12
C SER A 15 11.14 18.93 -10.47
N HIS A 16 11.84 19.47 -9.47
CA HIS A 16 12.75 20.61 -9.67
C HIS A 16 14.11 20.21 -10.27
N GLY A 17 14.36 18.90 -10.45
CA GLY A 17 15.59 18.35 -11.04
C GLY A 17 15.34 17.63 -12.36
N PRO A 18 16.21 17.80 -13.36
CA PRO A 18 16.09 17.10 -14.63
C PRO A 18 16.38 15.61 -14.47
N GLY A 19 15.53 14.76 -15.03
CA GLY A 19 15.84 13.35 -15.29
C GLY A 19 15.32 12.30 -14.31
N PHE A 20 14.70 12.69 -13.19
CA PHE A 20 14.13 11.69 -12.28
C PHE A 20 12.66 11.37 -12.61
N PRO A 21 12.29 10.08 -12.74
CA PRO A 21 10.89 9.71 -12.92
C PRO A 21 10.08 10.06 -11.68
N PRO A 22 8.79 10.41 -11.85
CA PRO A 22 7.88 10.60 -10.73
C PRO A 22 7.75 9.32 -9.89
N VAL A 23 7.51 9.49 -8.58
CA VAL A 23 7.30 8.37 -7.66
C VAL A 23 5.86 8.39 -7.16
N ILE A 24 5.15 7.28 -7.37
CA ILE A 24 3.80 7.07 -6.83
C ILE A 24 3.90 6.21 -5.57
N PHE A 25 3.47 6.77 -4.44
CA PHE A 25 3.47 6.10 -3.14
C PHE A 25 2.12 5.46 -2.87
N ILE A 26 2.13 4.17 -2.50
CA ILE A 26 0.96 3.35 -2.20
C ILE A 26 1.09 2.81 -0.76
N HIS A 27 0.15 3.20 0.08
CA HIS A 27 0.15 2.86 1.50
C HIS A 27 -0.23 1.40 1.80
N GLY A 28 0.01 0.97 3.04
CA GLY A 28 -0.38 -0.34 3.55
C GLY A 28 -1.86 -0.39 3.99
N PHE A 29 -2.30 -1.60 4.35
CA PHE A 29 -3.62 -1.82 4.95
C PHE A 29 -3.78 -0.97 6.22
N PHE A 30 -4.98 -0.48 6.49
CA PHE A 30 -5.32 0.47 7.57
C PHE A 30 -4.73 1.88 7.43
N MET A 31 -3.78 2.11 6.55
CA MET A 31 -3.09 3.39 6.41
C MET A 31 -3.75 4.30 5.35
N ASP A 32 -3.17 5.45 5.14
CA ASP A 32 -3.43 6.38 4.03
C ASP A 32 -2.14 7.13 3.67
N SER A 33 -2.20 8.05 2.72
CA SER A 33 -1.04 8.83 2.23
C SER A 33 -0.28 9.58 3.33
N ARG A 34 -0.91 9.86 4.47
CA ARG A 34 -0.27 10.55 5.62
C ARG A 34 0.89 9.76 6.22
N MET A 35 0.93 8.43 6.05
CA MET A 35 2.05 7.62 6.54
C MET A 35 3.39 8.02 5.93
N PHE A 36 3.37 8.58 4.70
CA PHE A 36 4.58 9.00 3.99
C PHE A 36 4.99 10.46 4.22
N LYS A 37 4.37 11.16 5.18
CA LYS A 37 4.62 12.59 5.43
C LYS A 37 6.09 12.92 5.60
N LYS A 38 6.86 12.09 6.32
CA LYS A 38 8.29 12.31 6.56
C LYS A 38 9.10 12.11 5.28
N GLN A 39 8.79 11.07 4.51
CA GLN A 39 9.43 10.77 3.23
C GLN A 39 9.14 11.86 2.19
N ILE A 40 7.89 12.32 2.11
CA ILE A 40 7.50 13.43 1.23
C ILE A 40 8.31 14.67 1.59
N HIS A 41 8.34 15.06 2.87
CA HIS A 41 9.08 16.23 3.33
C HIS A 41 10.55 16.20 2.94
N TYR A 42 11.20 15.02 3.03
CA TYR A 42 12.62 14.87 2.70
C TYR A 42 12.90 14.84 1.20
N LEU A 43 11.99 14.29 0.40
CA LEU A 43 12.22 14.01 -1.02
C LEU A 43 11.62 15.05 -1.97
N GLN A 44 10.66 15.87 -1.52
CA GLN A 44 9.84 16.74 -2.37
C GLN A 44 10.62 17.78 -3.18
N ASP A 45 11.79 18.20 -2.70
CA ASP A 45 12.61 19.20 -3.41
C ASP A 45 13.36 18.61 -4.62
N LYS A 46 13.47 17.28 -4.67
CA LYS A 46 14.22 16.57 -5.73
C LYS A 46 13.32 15.80 -6.67
N TYR A 47 12.23 15.23 -6.15
CA TYR A 47 11.38 14.31 -6.88
C TYR A 47 9.94 14.81 -6.95
N ARG A 48 9.27 14.53 -8.08
CA ARG A 48 7.81 14.60 -8.12
C ARG A 48 7.25 13.40 -7.38
N ILE A 49 6.47 13.68 -6.35
CA ILE A 49 5.88 12.67 -5.46
C ILE A 49 4.37 12.75 -5.54
N ILE A 50 3.77 11.62 -5.91
CA ILE A 50 2.33 11.45 -5.91
C ILE A 50 2.00 10.43 -4.80
N CYS A 51 1.13 10.77 -3.87
CA CYS A 51 0.64 9.81 -2.88
C CYS A 51 -0.85 9.60 -3.10
N MET A 52 -1.24 8.36 -3.33
CA MET A 52 -2.62 7.96 -3.58
C MET A 52 -3.20 7.29 -2.32
N ASP A 53 -4.39 7.71 -1.90
CA ASP A 53 -5.17 6.93 -0.95
C ASP A 53 -5.88 5.81 -1.72
N ILE A 54 -5.66 4.57 -1.30
CA ILE A 54 -6.30 3.39 -1.88
C ILE A 54 -7.82 3.51 -1.69
N ARG A 55 -8.60 3.02 -2.65
CA ARG A 55 -10.06 3.02 -2.61
C ARG A 55 -10.59 2.59 -1.24
N GLY A 56 -11.43 3.42 -0.63
CA GLY A 56 -12.04 3.21 0.67
C GLY A 56 -11.18 3.59 1.88
N PHE A 57 -9.91 3.94 1.69
CA PHE A 57 -9.02 4.39 2.76
C PHE A 57 -8.78 5.90 2.67
N GLY A 58 -8.40 6.48 3.81
CA GLY A 58 -8.08 7.90 3.91
C GLY A 58 -9.24 8.79 3.45
N ARG A 59 -9.02 9.53 2.38
CA ARG A 59 -10.01 10.42 1.74
C ARG A 59 -10.61 9.84 0.46
N SER A 60 -10.15 8.66 0.03
CA SER A 60 -10.71 7.98 -1.14
C SER A 60 -12.04 7.32 -0.80
N HIS A 61 -12.99 7.45 -1.70
CA HIS A 61 -14.26 6.74 -1.62
C HIS A 61 -14.20 5.43 -2.40
N CYS A 62 -15.05 4.48 -2.05
CA CYS A 62 -15.22 3.23 -2.76
C CYS A 62 -16.69 2.81 -2.76
N ALA A 63 -17.17 2.30 -3.88
CA ALA A 63 -18.43 1.57 -3.87
C ALA A 63 -18.28 0.34 -2.96
N LYS A 64 -19.37 -0.08 -2.29
CA LYS A 64 -19.37 -1.25 -1.39
C LYS A 64 -19.24 -2.59 -2.13
N SER A 65 -18.70 -2.59 -3.33
CA SER A 65 -18.43 -3.77 -4.14
C SER A 65 -17.04 -4.34 -3.84
N LYS A 66 -16.91 -5.65 -3.98
CA LYS A 66 -15.61 -6.32 -3.88
C LYS A 66 -14.68 -5.81 -4.96
N PHE A 67 -13.40 -5.76 -4.63
CA PHE A 67 -12.31 -5.42 -5.55
C PHE A 67 -11.11 -6.36 -5.29
N THR A 68 -10.19 -6.36 -6.22
CA THR A 68 -8.93 -7.11 -6.17
C THR A 68 -7.75 -6.16 -6.08
N LEU A 69 -6.55 -6.69 -5.83
CA LEU A 69 -5.32 -5.88 -5.89
C LEU A 69 -5.04 -5.39 -7.32
N TYR A 70 -5.52 -6.08 -8.35
CA TYR A 70 -5.42 -5.64 -9.74
C TYR A 70 -6.31 -4.44 -10.06
N ASP A 71 -7.50 -4.35 -9.44
CA ASP A 71 -8.36 -3.16 -9.59
C ASP A 71 -7.68 -1.91 -9.03
N ILE A 72 -6.90 -2.06 -7.93
CA ILE A 72 -6.13 -0.95 -7.37
C ILE A 72 -4.90 -0.64 -8.26
N ALA A 73 -4.27 -1.66 -8.84
CA ALA A 73 -3.21 -1.45 -9.83
C ALA A 73 -3.72 -0.65 -11.05
N ASP A 74 -4.94 -0.94 -11.51
CA ASP A 74 -5.60 -0.20 -12.59
C ASP A 74 -5.90 1.26 -12.18
N ASP A 75 -6.23 1.52 -10.90
CA ASP A 75 -6.40 2.89 -10.40
C ASP A 75 -5.09 3.69 -10.45
N ILE A 76 -3.95 3.06 -10.14
CA ILE A 76 -2.62 3.68 -10.26
C ILE A 76 -2.37 4.12 -11.72
N ILE A 77 -2.71 3.26 -12.68
CA ILE A 77 -2.50 3.58 -14.10
C ILE A 77 -3.43 4.71 -14.55
N LYS A 78 -4.71 4.68 -14.16
CA LYS A 78 -5.65 5.77 -14.43
C LYS A 78 -5.16 7.10 -13.86
N LEU A 79 -4.60 7.08 -12.63
CA LEU A 79 -4.01 8.26 -12.02
C LEU A 79 -2.78 8.75 -12.80
N ALA A 80 -1.89 7.83 -13.19
CA ALA A 80 -0.72 8.15 -14.01
C ALA A 80 -1.12 8.75 -15.36
N ASP A 81 -2.15 8.22 -16.02
CA ASP A 81 -2.68 8.75 -17.29
C ASP A 81 -3.27 10.16 -17.11
N HIS A 82 -4.05 10.37 -16.06
CA HIS A 82 -4.60 11.69 -15.71
C HIS A 82 -3.49 12.73 -15.50
N LEU A 83 -2.41 12.33 -14.84
CA LEU A 83 -1.24 13.17 -14.58
C LEU A 83 -0.25 13.22 -15.75
N LYS A 84 -0.56 12.57 -16.88
CA LYS A 84 0.26 12.48 -18.09
C LYS A 84 1.66 11.92 -17.83
N LEU A 85 1.76 10.96 -16.90
CA LEU A 85 3.01 10.26 -16.59
C LEU A 85 3.21 9.12 -17.59
N THR A 86 4.25 9.16 -18.39
CA THR A 86 4.59 8.07 -19.33
C THR A 86 5.27 6.92 -18.63
N LYS A 87 6.23 7.23 -17.73
CA LYS A 87 6.94 6.27 -16.89
C LYS A 87 7.04 6.81 -15.46
N PHE A 88 6.99 5.92 -14.47
CA PHE A 88 7.05 6.26 -13.06
C PHE A 88 7.61 5.11 -12.22
N VAL A 89 8.08 5.44 -11.04
CA VAL A 89 8.45 4.49 -9.98
C VAL A 89 7.23 4.28 -9.08
N ILE A 90 7.01 3.04 -8.61
CA ILE A 90 6.02 2.78 -7.56
C ILE A 90 6.75 2.45 -6.27
N CYS A 91 6.39 3.17 -5.19
CA CYS A 91 6.82 2.87 -3.83
C CYS A 91 5.63 2.33 -3.05
N GLY A 92 5.64 1.04 -2.72
CA GLY A 92 4.55 0.37 -2.01
C GLY A 92 4.98 -0.22 -0.68
N MET A 93 4.19 0.03 0.37
CA MET A 93 4.40 -0.54 1.71
C MET A 93 3.37 -1.64 1.97
N SER A 94 3.81 -2.83 2.44
CA SER A 94 2.95 -3.96 2.80
C SER A 94 1.95 -4.28 1.67
N MET A 95 0.64 -4.16 1.88
CA MET A 95 -0.40 -4.28 0.84
C MET A 95 -0.09 -3.41 -0.39
N GLY A 96 0.43 -2.19 -0.19
CA GLY A 96 0.87 -1.31 -1.30
C GLY A 96 1.97 -1.93 -2.15
N GLY A 97 2.85 -2.73 -1.55
CA GLY A 97 3.87 -3.50 -2.27
C GLY A 97 3.29 -4.68 -3.05
N TYR A 98 2.28 -5.36 -2.51
CA TYR A 98 1.54 -6.39 -3.27
C TYR A 98 0.90 -5.82 -4.53
N ILE A 99 0.35 -4.60 -4.42
CA ILE A 99 -0.24 -3.86 -5.53
C ILE A 99 0.83 -3.42 -6.52
N ALA A 100 1.95 -2.88 -6.03
CA ALA A 100 3.07 -2.40 -6.84
C ALA A 100 3.66 -3.51 -7.73
N LEU A 101 3.85 -4.71 -7.17
CA LEU A 101 4.32 -5.89 -7.93
C LEU A 101 3.34 -6.25 -9.05
N ARG A 102 2.03 -6.27 -8.78
CA ARG A 102 1.01 -6.57 -9.77
C ARG A 102 0.88 -5.49 -10.84
N ALA A 103 0.98 -4.23 -10.46
CA ALA A 103 1.03 -3.11 -11.39
C ALA A 103 2.24 -3.23 -12.32
N CYS A 104 3.41 -3.56 -11.79
CA CYS A 104 4.63 -3.75 -12.58
C CYS A 104 4.50 -4.93 -13.55
N LEU A 105 3.98 -6.07 -13.10
CA LEU A 105 3.81 -7.25 -13.96
C LEU A 105 2.80 -7.01 -15.09
N ARG A 106 1.72 -6.27 -14.81
CA ARG A 106 0.64 -6.01 -15.77
C ARG A 106 0.96 -4.86 -16.74
N TYR A 107 1.70 -3.85 -16.26
CA TYR A 107 1.96 -2.60 -16.98
C TYR A 107 3.47 -2.32 -17.12
N ARG A 108 4.21 -3.31 -17.59
CA ARG A 108 5.69 -3.32 -17.66
C ARG A 108 6.28 -2.09 -18.35
N GLU A 109 5.62 -1.58 -19.38
CA GLU A 109 6.08 -0.42 -20.13
C GLU A 109 5.94 0.91 -19.38
N ARG A 110 5.13 0.93 -18.31
CA ARG A 110 4.81 2.14 -17.55
C ARG A 110 5.64 2.25 -16.26
N VAL A 111 5.98 1.13 -15.63
CA VAL A 111 6.73 1.10 -14.37
C VAL A 111 8.21 0.96 -14.68
N CYS A 112 9.02 1.96 -14.25
CA CYS A 112 10.47 1.98 -14.50
C CYS A 112 11.32 1.73 -13.25
N GLY A 113 10.71 1.50 -12.09
CA GLY A 113 11.37 1.13 -10.86
C GLY A 113 10.36 0.77 -9.77
N LEU A 114 10.76 -0.06 -8.83
CA LEU A 114 9.98 -0.45 -7.65
C LEU A 114 10.75 -0.15 -6.37
N ILE A 115 10.02 0.32 -5.36
CA ILE A 115 10.48 0.40 -3.97
C ILE A 115 9.45 -0.38 -3.13
N LEU A 116 9.88 -1.50 -2.56
CA LEU A 116 9.04 -2.41 -1.78
C LEU A 116 9.43 -2.32 -0.31
N ILE A 117 8.51 -1.88 0.54
CA ILE A 117 8.75 -1.66 1.96
C ILE A 117 7.90 -2.65 2.77
N GLY A 118 8.53 -3.52 3.57
CA GLY A 118 7.80 -4.48 4.40
C GLY A 118 6.75 -5.25 3.61
N SER A 119 7.14 -5.91 2.51
CA SER A 119 6.23 -6.54 1.56
C SER A 119 6.73 -7.91 1.08
N GLN A 120 5.87 -8.65 0.37
CA GLN A 120 6.17 -10.00 -0.13
C GLN A 120 5.46 -10.29 -1.46
N ALA A 121 5.90 -11.31 -2.18
CA ALA A 121 5.27 -11.81 -3.40
C ALA A 121 4.44 -13.07 -3.16
N GLU A 122 4.71 -13.78 -2.07
CA GLU A 122 4.03 -15.02 -1.69
C GLU A 122 2.65 -14.75 -1.08
N ARG A 123 1.84 -15.79 -1.02
CA ARG A 123 0.63 -15.81 -0.20
C ARG A 123 0.98 -15.86 1.29
N ASP A 124 0.03 -15.44 2.12
CA ASP A 124 0.16 -15.62 3.56
C ASP A 124 0.04 -17.09 3.94
N ASN A 125 0.68 -17.46 5.05
CA ASN A 125 0.50 -18.77 5.65
C ASN A 125 -0.92 -18.92 6.22
N GLU A 126 -1.32 -20.15 6.56
CA GLU A 126 -2.67 -20.47 7.00
C GLU A 126 -3.06 -19.71 8.30
N GLU A 127 -2.14 -19.57 9.24
CA GLU A 127 -2.36 -18.85 10.49
C GLU A 127 -2.69 -17.37 10.23
N THR A 128 -1.90 -16.70 9.40
CA THR A 128 -2.13 -15.30 9.00
C THR A 128 -3.47 -15.16 8.27
N VAL A 129 -3.80 -16.10 7.40
CA VAL A 129 -5.10 -16.14 6.69
C VAL A 129 -6.26 -16.24 7.68
N GLN A 130 -6.17 -17.11 8.70
CA GLN A 130 -7.21 -17.24 9.72
C GLN A 130 -7.36 -15.96 10.56
N ASN A 131 -6.23 -15.33 10.92
CA ASN A 131 -6.25 -14.06 11.65
C ASN A 131 -6.92 -12.94 10.84
N TYR A 132 -6.68 -12.87 9.55
CA TYR A 132 -7.33 -11.90 8.67
C TYR A 132 -8.82 -12.20 8.48
N TYR A 133 -9.23 -13.45 8.39
CA TYR A 133 -10.65 -13.82 8.38
C TYR A 133 -11.35 -13.42 9.67
N PHE A 134 -10.73 -13.67 10.82
CA PHE A 134 -11.27 -13.25 12.12
C PHE A 134 -11.44 -11.73 12.15
N LEU A 135 -10.41 -10.96 11.80
CA LEU A 135 -10.45 -9.50 11.76
C LEU A 135 -11.58 -9.01 10.84
N SER A 136 -11.68 -9.57 9.63
CA SER A 136 -12.70 -9.20 8.65
C SER A 136 -14.13 -9.43 9.17
N LYS A 137 -14.37 -10.53 9.86
CA LYS A 137 -15.69 -10.85 10.43
C LYS A 137 -16.02 -10.01 11.64
N SER A 138 -15.02 -9.67 12.45
CA SER A 138 -15.20 -9.05 13.76
C SER A 138 -15.21 -7.52 13.71
N TRP A 139 -14.78 -6.89 12.59
CA TRP A 139 -14.64 -5.44 12.49
C TRP A 139 -15.94 -4.67 12.72
N GLY A 140 -17.09 -5.28 12.46
CA GLY A 140 -18.41 -4.69 12.70
C GLY A 140 -18.78 -4.56 14.17
N ASP A 141 -18.19 -5.37 15.06
CA ASP A 141 -18.37 -5.26 16.51
C ASP A 141 -17.41 -4.21 17.07
N ILE A 142 -17.97 -3.16 17.67
CA ILE A 142 -17.19 -2.01 18.16
C ILE A 142 -16.20 -2.40 19.26
N ASN A 143 -16.57 -3.32 20.15
CA ASN A 143 -15.71 -3.73 21.26
C ASN A 143 -14.55 -4.57 20.77
N ILE A 144 -14.81 -5.52 19.86
CA ILE A 144 -13.78 -6.37 19.27
C ILE A 144 -12.86 -5.50 18.40
N ARG A 145 -13.42 -4.61 17.57
CA ARG A 145 -12.66 -3.68 16.76
C ARG A 145 -11.70 -2.82 17.59
N ASN A 146 -12.18 -2.23 18.68
CA ASN A 146 -11.36 -1.39 19.55
C ASN A 146 -10.22 -2.21 20.17
N ASN A 147 -10.47 -3.43 20.62
CA ASN A 147 -9.42 -4.31 21.14
C ASN A 147 -8.38 -4.66 20.06
N ILE A 148 -8.80 -4.95 18.84
CA ILE A 148 -7.89 -5.21 17.72
C ILE A 148 -7.03 -3.98 17.45
N ILE A 149 -7.62 -2.79 17.43
CA ILE A 149 -6.89 -1.52 17.19
C ILE A 149 -5.82 -1.34 18.26
N GLU A 150 -6.14 -1.49 19.55
CA GLU A 150 -5.18 -1.32 20.64
C GLU A 150 -4.02 -2.33 20.58
N GLN A 151 -4.28 -3.54 20.12
CA GLN A 151 -3.24 -4.57 19.95
C GLN A 151 -2.33 -4.27 18.74
N LEU A 152 -2.86 -3.74 17.66
CA LEU A 152 -2.12 -3.51 16.43
C LEU A 152 -1.34 -2.18 16.41
N LEU A 153 -1.82 -1.15 17.13
CA LEU A 153 -1.18 0.17 17.15
C LEU A 153 0.33 0.12 17.50
N PRO A 154 0.75 -0.51 18.61
CA PRO A 154 2.16 -0.56 18.96
C PRO A 154 3.01 -1.37 17.97
N ILE A 155 2.40 -2.34 17.28
CA ILE A 155 3.07 -3.21 16.29
C ILE A 155 3.29 -2.46 14.97
N ILE A 156 2.26 -1.76 14.48
CA ILE A 156 2.27 -1.14 13.15
C ILE A 156 2.81 0.29 13.21
N ILE A 157 2.42 1.05 14.24
CA ILE A 157 2.78 2.48 14.37
C ILE A 157 4.03 2.67 15.23
N GLY A 158 4.29 1.73 16.14
CA GLY A 158 5.37 1.84 17.11
C GLY A 158 4.96 2.59 18.38
N LYS A 159 5.96 3.05 19.16
CA LYS A 159 5.75 3.53 20.54
C LYS A 159 5.35 5.01 20.67
N ASN A 160 5.23 5.76 19.57
CA ASN A 160 4.87 7.18 19.63
C ASN A 160 3.37 7.34 19.87
N GLU A 161 2.98 7.76 21.06
CA GLU A 161 1.57 7.91 21.48
C GLU A 161 0.79 8.87 20.57
N ARG A 162 1.38 10.01 20.16
CA ARG A 162 0.69 10.98 19.29
C ARG A 162 0.37 10.39 17.92
N ASP A 163 1.30 9.61 17.38
CA ASP A 163 1.07 8.91 16.11
C ASP A 163 0.00 7.83 16.31
N GLN A 164 0.05 7.07 17.42
CA GLN A 164 -0.98 6.07 17.75
C GLN A 164 -2.37 6.70 17.89
N ASP A 165 -2.51 7.82 18.60
CA ASP A 165 -3.80 8.51 18.77
C ASP A 165 -4.41 8.92 17.42
N SER A 166 -3.59 9.47 16.54
CA SER A 166 -4.03 9.83 15.19
C SER A 166 -4.52 8.63 14.39
N TRP A 167 -3.78 7.52 14.44
CA TRP A 167 -4.14 6.30 13.71
C TRP A 167 -5.29 5.54 14.36
N ARG A 168 -5.42 5.56 15.69
CA ARG A 168 -6.58 5.00 16.44
C ARG A 168 -7.88 5.58 15.92
N VAL A 169 -7.97 6.91 15.85
CA VAL A 169 -9.14 7.62 15.31
C VAL A 169 -9.40 7.22 13.85
N THR A 170 -8.36 7.19 13.04
CA THR A 170 -8.46 6.84 11.62
C THR A 170 -8.97 5.41 11.42
N TRP A 171 -8.37 4.43 12.10
CA TRP A 171 -8.75 3.02 11.98
C TRP A 171 -10.18 2.78 12.50
N GLY A 172 -10.55 3.41 13.62
CA GLY A 172 -11.90 3.32 14.18
C GLY A 172 -12.99 3.90 13.28
N SER A 173 -12.63 4.80 12.34
CA SER A 173 -13.57 5.43 11.41
C SER A 173 -13.85 4.62 10.13
N TYR A 174 -13.06 3.58 9.85
CA TYR A 174 -13.24 2.81 8.63
C TYR A 174 -14.55 2.00 8.62
N ASP A 175 -15.27 2.10 7.52
CA ASP A 175 -16.50 1.32 7.27
C ASP A 175 -16.17 -0.19 7.25
N ASN A 176 -17.04 -0.99 7.90
CA ASN A 176 -16.89 -2.43 7.98
C ASN A 176 -16.78 -3.11 6.60
N GLU A 177 -17.56 -2.65 5.62
CA GLU A 177 -17.53 -3.23 4.27
C GLU A 177 -16.22 -2.90 3.54
N ILE A 178 -15.61 -1.74 3.79
CA ILE A 178 -14.30 -1.40 3.23
C ILE A 178 -13.22 -2.32 3.78
N ILE A 179 -13.22 -2.55 5.09
CA ILE A 179 -12.25 -3.48 5.70
C ILE A 179 -12.44 -4.90 5.17
N LYS A 180 -13.67 -5.38 5.05
CA LYS A 180 -13.97 -6.69 4.47
C LYS A 180 -13.50 -6.80 3.02
N ASN A 181 -13.73 -5.78 2.20
CA ASN A 181 -13.35 -5.78 0.79
C ASN A 181 -11.83 -5.72 0.60
N ALA A 182 -11.12 -4.91 1.39
CA ALA A 182 -9.67 -4.85 1.36
C ALA A 182 -9.03 -6.16 1.85
N MET A 183 -9.57 -6.76 2.93
CA MET A 183 -9.15 -8.09 3.39
C MET A 183 -9.42 -9.15 2.33
N HIS A 184 -10.58 -9.13 1.69
CA HIS A 184 -10.88 -10.03 0.57
C HIS A 184 -9.84 -9.91 -0.54
N ALA A 185 -9.48 -8.68 -0.95
CA ALA A 185 -8.48 -8.45 -1.98
C ALA A 185 -7.10 -9.01 -1.60
N MET A 186 -6.70 -8.91 -0.33
CA MET A 186 -5.45 -9.48 0.15
C MET A 186 -5.50 -11.01 0.22
N LEU A 187 -6.57 -11.58 0.80
CA LEU A 187 -6.71 -13.02 1.01
C LEU A 187 -6.88 -13.82 -0.29
N THR A 188 -7.50 -13.22 -1.30
CA THR A 188 -7.73 -13.86 -2.61
C THR A 188 -6.65 -13.56 -3.64
N ARG A 189 -5.56 -12.86 -3.23
CA ARG A 189 -4.47 -12.56 -4.14
C ARG A 189 -3.80 -13.83 -4.65
N ASP A 190 -3.42 -13.80 -5.89
CA ASP A 190 -2.64 -14.86 -6.53
C ASP A 190 -1.20 -14.92 -5.99
N GLU A 191 -0.59 -16.07 -6.08
CA GLU A 191 0.84 -16.27 -5.87
C GLU A 191 1.60 -15.76 -7.09
N ILE A 192 2.59 -14.87 -6.89
CA ILE A 192 3.34 -14.29 -8.00
C ILE A 192 4.86 -14.45 -7.87
N ILE A 193 5.33 -15.29 -6.95
CA ILE A 193 6.79 -15.47 -6.71
C ILE A 193 7.54 -15.94 -7.98
N GLN A 194 6.92 -16.72 -8.84
CA GLN A 194 7.54 -17.13 -10.09
C GLN A 194 7.49 -16.04 -11.16
N GLN A 195 6.43 -15.22 -11.15
CA GLN A 195 6.24 -14.13 -12.12
C GLN A 195 7.19 -12.96 -11.89
N ILE A 196 7.58 -12.70 -10.63
CA ILE A 196 8.51 -11.59 -10.33
C ILE A 196 9.90 -11.78 -10.94
N LYS A 197 10.31 -12.99 -11.28
CA LYS A 197 11.54 -13.27 -12.04
C LYS A 197 11.60 -12.57 -13.41
N HIS A 198 10.46 -12.15 -13.92
CA HIS A 198 10.36 -11.41 -15.18
C HIS A 198 10.42 -9.89 -14.98
N ILE A 199 10.62 -9.40 -13.75
CA ILE A 199 10.81 -7.98 -13.46
C ILE A 199 12.28 -7.65 -13.71
N THR A 200 12.55 -6.88 -14.76
CA THR A 200 13.91 -6.51 -15.21
C THR A 200 14.28 -5.06 -14.87
N ILE A 201 13.35 -4.29 -14.30
CA ILE A 201 13.58 -2.93 -13.86
C ILE A 201 14.29 -2.90 -12.47
N PRO A 202 14.94 -1.79 -12.09
CA PRO A 202 15.51 -1.64 -10.76
C PRO A 202 14.47 -1.83 -9.65
N VAL A 203 14.81 -2.63 -8.64
CA VAL A 203 13.97 -2.89 -7.45
C VAL A 203 14.77 -2.62 -6.20
N LEU A 204 14.26 -1.75 -5.32
CA LEU A 204 14.77 -1.53 -3.97
C LEU A 204 13.83 -2.21 -2.98
N VAL A 205 14.37 -3.12 -2.17
CA VAL A 205 13.63 -3.78 -1.07
C VAL A 205 14.12 -3.22 0.26
N ILE A 206 13.18 -2.72 1.06
CA ILE A 206 13.41 -2.20 2.42
C ILE A 206 12.58 -3.03 3.39
N HIS A 207 13.21 -3.59 4.42
CA HIS A 207 12.52 -4.45 5.37
C HIS A 207 13.11 -4.31 6.76
N GLY A 208 12.25 -4.33 7.79
CA GLY A 208 12.68 -4.35 9.17
C GLY A 208 13.06 -5.77 9.60
N GLU A 209 14.20 -5.94 10.27
CA GLU A 209 14.62 -7.25 10.81
C GLU A 209 13.65 -7.79 11.88
N GLN A 210 12.91 -6.89 12.54
CA GLN A 210 11.95 -7.20 13.59
C GLN A 210 10.50 -7.00 13.13
N ASP A 211 10.23 -7.08 11.82
CA ASP A 211 8.88 -6.99 11.30
C ASP A 211 8.06 -8.21 11.75
N LEU A 212 7.02 -7.95 12.56
CA LEU A 212 6.14 -9.00 13.09
C LEU A 212 5.00 -9.37 12.13
N GLY A 213 4.75 -8.54 11.13
CA GLY A 213 3.67 -8.76 10.15
C GLY A 213 4.13 -9.58 8.96
N ILE A 214 5.31 -9.27 8.44
CA ILE A 214 5.92 -9.97 7.30
C ILE A 214 7.38 -10.25 7.68
N PRO A 215 7.77 -11.53 7.80
CA PRO A 215 9.12 -11.89 8.23
C PRO A 215 10.17 -11.47 7.19
N VAL A 216 11.39 -11.14 7.66
CA VAL A 216 12.50 -10.65 6.82
C VAL A 216 12.88 -11.63 5.70
N GLU A 217 12.60 -12.92 5.88
CA GLU A 217 12.79 -13.98 4.89
C GLU A 217 12.00 -13.70 3.60
N ALA A 218 10.88 -13.01 3.68
CA ALA A 218 10.11 -12.59 2.51
C ALA A 218 10.88 -11.57 1.66
N ALA A 219 11.60 -10.64 2.28
CA ALA A 219 12.48 -9.69 1.59
C ALA A 219 13.69 -10.39 0.94
N ILE A 220 14.27 -11.39 1.63
CA ILE A 220 15.35 -12.22 1.09
C ILE A 220 14.88 -12.96 -0.16
N LYS A 221 13.68 -13.53 -0.14
CA LYS A 221 13.07 -14.19 -1.30
C LYS A 221 12.78 -13.23 -2.45
N LEU A 222 12.29 -12.01 -2.16
CA LEU A 222 12.10 -10.97 -3.18
C LEU A 222 13.41 -10.61 -3.89
N ARG A 223 14.52 -10.54 -3.14
CA ARG A 223 15.84 -10.25 -3.70
C ARG A 223 16.41 -11.40 -4.53
N ALA A 224 16.09 -12.64 -4.19
CA ALA A 224 16.64 -13.84 -4.82
C ALA A 224 15.96 -14.18 -6.17
N ASN A 225 14.84 -13.55 -6.49
CA ASN A 225 14.05 -13.78 -7.69
C ASN A 225 14.05 -12.56 -8.61
#